data_0da2688ce8c016864dc3e2a190023d39
#
_entry.id   0da2688ce8c016864dc3e2a190023d39
#
_cell.length_a   1.000
_cell.length_b   1.000
_cell.length_c   1.000
_cell.angle_alpha   90.00
_cell.angle_beta   90.00
_cell.angle_gamma   90.00
#
_symmetry.space_group_name_H-M   'P 1'
#
loop_
_entity.id
_entity.type
_entity.pdbx_description
1 polymer ?
#
loop_
_entity_poly.entity_id
_entity_poly.type
_entity_poly.pdbx_seq_one_letter_code
_entity_poly.pdbx_strand_id
1 'polypeptide(L)'
;LGLRLDVLAVGNINVDMSFFMEGMPEPDDETFARDFAVFQGGSAANFAVGVARLGLRTGILGCVGADPLGREALRLLRKENVLTDS
;
A
#
# COMPACT_ATOMS: atom_id res chain seq x y z
N LEU A 1 23.30 8.16 -6.36
CA LEU A 1 22.49 6.99 -6.56
C LEU A 1 22.69 6.42 -7.95
N GLY A 2 23.14 6.21 -8.77
CA GLY A 2 23.26 5.52 -10.02
C GLY A 2 21.98 4.96 -10.62
N LEU A 3 20.84 5.19 -9.97
CA LEU A 3 19.56 4.69 -10.46
C LEU A 3 18.83 5.79 -11.22
N ARG A 4 18.36 5.41 -12.39
CA ARG A 4 17.58 6.29 -13.23
C ARG A 4 16.11 5.90 -13.15
N LEU A 5 15.28 6.83 -12.69
CA LEU A 5 13.86 6.62 -12.61
C LEU A 5 13.16 7.23 -13.81
N ASP A 6 12.14 6.55 -14.29
CA ASP A 6 11.24 7.10 -15.29
C ASP A 6 10.13 7.88 -14.61
N VAL A 7 9.71 7.45 -13.42
CA VAL A 7 8.62 8.07 -12.68
C VAL A 7 8.99 8.11 -11.19
N LEU A 8 8.74 9.23 -10.55
CA LEU A 8 8.79 9.35 -9.10
C LEU A 8 7.41 9.82 -8.62
N ALA A 9 6.71 8.96 -7.92
CA ALA A 9 5.44 9.31 -7.31
C ALA A 9 5.68 9.92 -5.94
N VAL A 10 4.97 11.00 -5.63
CA VAL A 10 5.11 11.68 -4.33
C VAL A 10 3.72 11.81 -3.73
N GLY A 11 3.53 11.33 -2.51
CA GLY A 11 2.26 11.47 -1.84
C GLY A 11 1.99 10.37 -0.84
N ASN A 12 0.73 9.99 -0.74
CA ASN A 12 0.24 9.12 0.31
C ASN A 12 0.57 7.65 0.05
N ILE A 13 1.04 7.00 1.12
CA ILE A 13 1.25 5.56 1.17
C ILE A 13 0.43 5.05 2.34
N ASN A 14 -0.54 4.19 2.07
CA ASN A 14 -1.42 3.64 3.09
C ASN A 14 -1.48 2.12 2.99
N VAL A 15 -1.95 1.50 4.06
CA VAL A 15 -2.29 0.08 4.06
C VAL A 15 -3.79 0.00 4.31
N ASP A 16 -4.50 -0.62 3.39
CA ASP A 16 -5.93 -0.83 3.51
C ASP A 16 -6.18 -2.22 4.07
N MET A 17 -7.04 -2.28 5.09
CA MET A 17 -7.44 -3.54 5.70
C MET A 17 -8.92 -3.75 5.44
N SER A 18 -9.24 -4.85 4.78
CA SER A 18 -10.63 -5.20 4.47
C SER A 18 -11.07 -6.36 5.35
N PHE A 19 -12.20 -6.16 6.03
CA PHE A 19 -12.77 -7.18 6.92
C PHE A 19 -14.05 -7.73 6.29
N PHE A 20 -14.10 -9.03 6.11
CA PHE A 20 -15.24 -9.70 5.50
C PHE A 20 -16.13 -10.25 6.60
N MET A 21 -17.36 -9.73 6.67
CA MET A 21 -18.32 -10.07 7.72
C MET A 21 -19.59 -10.64 7.10
N GLU A 22 -20.33 -11.42 7.88
CA GLU A 22 -21.57 -12.00 7.39
C GLU A 22 -22.73 -11.02 7.36
N GLY A 23 -22.58 -9.88 7.99
CA GLY A 23 -23.58 -8.83 7.99
C GLY A 23 -23.12 -7.64 8.78
N MET A 24 -23.90 -6.56 8.72
CA MET A 24 -23.63 -5.37 9.50
C MET A 24 -24.07 -5.59 10.94
N PRO A 25 -23.22 -5.24 11.94
CA PRO A 25 -23.66 -5.34 13.34
C PRO A 25 -24.73 -4.29 13.64
N GLU A 26 -25.67 -4.68 14.51
CA GLU A 26 -26.61 -3.73 15.08
C GLU A 26 -25.88 -2.80 16.05
N PRO A 27 -26.45 -1.62 16.38
CA PRO A 27 -25.86 -0.76 17.41
C PRO A 27 -25.66 -1.52 18.72
N ASP A 28 -24.50 -1.35 19.34
CA ASP A 28 -24.09 -2.01 20.59
C ASP A 28 -23.95 -3.52 20.48
N ASP A 29 -23.93 -4.07 19.28
CA ASP A 29 -23.75 -5.49 19.05
C ASP A 29 -22.34 -5.78 18.57
N GLU A 30 -21.93 -7.04 18.64
CA GLU A 30 -20.62 -7.47 18.17
C GLU A 30 -20.76 -8.35 16.95
N THR A 31 -19.86 -8.15 15.98
CA THR A 31 -19.77 -8.99 14.79
C THR A 31 -18.32 -9.40 14.60
N PHE A 32 -18.08 -10.68 14.38
CA PHE A 32 -16.74 -11.17 14.11
C PHE A 32 -16.50 -11.19 12.61
N ALA A 33 -15.35 -10.66 12.20
CA ALA A 33 -14.96 -10.74 10.81
C ALA A 33 -14.66 -12.20 10.45
N ARG A 34 -15.18 -12.66 9.32
CA ARG A 34 -14.89 -14.01 8.82
C ARG A 34 -13.45 -14.10 8.35
N ASP A 35 -12.94 -13.03 7.80
CA ASP A 35 -11.61 -12.98 7.24
C ASP A 35 -11.19 -11.51 7.10
N PHE A 36 -9.93 -11.27 6.83
CA PHE A 36 -9.47 -9.94 6.49
C PHE A 36 -8.36 -10.02 5.47
N ALA A 37 -8.18 -8.93 4.72
CA ALA A 37 -7.11 -8.81 3.75
C ALA A 37 -6.43 -7.46 3.89
N VAL A 38 -5.15 -7.42 3.58
CA VAL A 38 -4.32 -6.21 3.68
C VAL A 38 -3.83 -5.86 2.28
N PHE A 39 -4.06 -4.62 1.86
CA PHE A 39 -3.67 -4.15 0.54
C PHE A 39 -2.88 -2.84 0.68
N GLN A 40 -1.94 -2.62 -0.23
CA GLN A 40 -1.34 -1.29 -0.27
C GLN A 40 -2.41 -0.30 -0.75
N GLY A 41 -2.35 0.94 -0.25
CA GLY A 41 -3.32 1.97 -0.59
C GLY A 41 -2.66 3.33 -0.69
N GLY A 42 -3.50 4.34 -0.91
CA GLY A 42 -3.03 5.70 -1.15
C GLY A 42 -2.88 5.97 -2.63
N SER A 43 -3.25 7.18 -3.07
CA SER A 43 -3.25 7.51 -4.50
C SER A 43 -1.86 7.45 -5.11
N ALA A 44 -0.82 7.91 -4.39
CA ALA A 44 0.54 7.84 -4.90
C ALA A 44 1.04 6.41 -5.00
N ALA A 45 0.75 5.56 -3.99
CA ALA A 45 1.16 4.17 -4.02
C ALA A 45 0.47 3.40 -5.15
N ASN A 46 -0.83 3.62 -5.33
CA ASN A 46 -1.58 2.97 -6.41
C ASN A 46 -1.08 3.39 -7.78
N PHE A 47 -0.77 4.68 -7.95
CA PHE A 47 -0.20 5.18 -9.19
C PHE A 47 1.17 4.53 -9.46
N ALA A 48 2.03 4.49 -8.44
CA ALA A 48 3.37 3.91 -8.58
C ALA A 48 3.32 2.44 -8.98
N VAL A 49 2.45 1.66 -8.36
CA VAL A 49 2.27 0.25 -8.70
C VAL A 49 1.78 0.12 -10.14
N GLY A 50 0.80 0.94 -10.53
CA GLY A 50 0.24 0.89 -11.88
C GLY A 50 1.29 1.15 -12.95
N VAL A 51 2.11 2.18 -12.78
CA VAL A 51 3.14 2.50 -13.79
C VAL A 51 4.31 1.53 -13.74
N ALA A 52 4.63 0.98 -12.56
CA ALA A 52 5.67 -0.05 -12.45
C ALA A 52 5.27 -1.32 -13.21
N ARG A 53 4.00 -1.68 -13.14
CA ARG A 53 3.47 -2.83 -13.89
C ARG A 53 3.53 -2.63 -15.40
N LEU A 54 3.59 -1.39 -15.84
CA LEU A 54 3.77 -1.08 -17.27
C LEU A 54 5.23 -1.15 -17.70
N GLY A 55 6.13 -1.50 -16.79
CA GLY A 55 7.54 -1.67 -17.10
C GLY A 55 8.40 -0.43 -16.90
N LEU A 56 7.84 0.64 -16.35
CA LEU A 56 8.60 1.85 -16.08
C LEU A 56 9.37 1.73 -14.76
N ARG A 57 10.56 2.28 -14.72
CA ARG A 57 11.35 2.32 -13.48
C ARG A 57 10.75 3.37 -12.57
N THR A 58 10.15 2.92 -11.48
CA THR A 58 9.30 3.75 -10.65
C THR A 58 9.82 3.78 -9.22
N GLY A 59 9.90 4.97 -8.66
CA GLY A 59 10.14 5.16 -7.24
C GLY A 59 8.97 5.87 -6.59
N ILE A 60 8.93 5.84 -5.27
CA ILE A 60 7.92 6.57 -4.50
C ILE A 60 8.58 7.29 -3.34
N LEU A 61 8.09 8.50 -3.09
CA LEU A 61 8.50 9.31 -1.96
C LEU A 61 7.27 9.62 -1.13
N GLY A 62 7.26 9.13 0.11
CA GLY A 62 6.16 9.32 1.04
C GLY A 62 6.60 8.92 2.42
N CYS A 63 5.68 9.02 3.38
CA CYS A 63 5.95 8.67 4.76
C CYS A 63 5.11 7.48 5.18
N VAL A 64 5.74 6.55 5.89
CA VAL A 64 5.05 5.42 6.53
C VAL A 64 5.48 5.37 7.97
N GLY A 65 4.65 4.78 8.82
CA GLY A 65 5.00 4.60 10.21
C GLY A 65 6.11 3.57 10.40
N ALA A 66 6.92 3.75 11.46
CA ALA A 66 7.93 2.76 11.83
C ALA A 66 7.29 1.67 12.69
N ASP A 67 6.31 0.98 12.15
CA ASP A 67 5.51 -0.04 12.82
C ASP A 67 5.24 -1.19 11.85
N PRO A 68 4.56 -2.27 12.30
CA PRO A 68 4.30 -3.40 11.41
C PRO A 68 3.51 -3.04 10.16
N LEU A 69 2.56 -2.10 10.24
CA LEU A 69 1.78 -1.69 9.07
C LEU A 69 2.65 -0.90 8.08
N GLY A 70 3.53 -0.04 8.58
CA GLY A 70 4.47 0.68 7.73
C GLY A 70 5.43 -0.25 7.01
N ARG A 71 5.95 -1.26 7.71
CA ARG A 71 6.80 -2.28 7.08
C ARG A 71 6.06 -3.08 6.03
N GLU A 72 4.78 -3.39 6.29
CA GLU A 72 3.97 -4.10 5.32
C GLU A 72 3.71 -3.26 4.07
N ALA A 73 3.48 -1.96 4.23
CA ALA A 73 3.33 -1.05 3.10
C ALA A 73 4.56 -1.08 2.21
N LEU A 74 5.75 -1.00 2.80
CA LEU A 74 6.99 -1.04 2.04
C LEU A 74 7.19 -2.39 1.36
N ARG A 75 6.85 -3.48 2.05
CA ARG A 75 6.96 -4.83 1.48
C ARG A 75 6.09 -4.98 0.23
N LEU A 76 4.85 -4.49 0.30
CA LEU A 76 3.92 -4.58 -0.82
C LEU A 76 4.42 -3.77 -2.02
N LEU A 77 4.96 -2.58 -1.77
CA LEU A 77 5.51 -1.76 -2.85
C LEU A 77 6.74 -2.40 -3.48
N ARG A 78 7.64 -2.94 -2.67
CA ARG A 78 8.84 -3.61 -3.19
C ARG A 78 8.51 -4.87 -3.98
N LYS A 79 7.46 -5.58 -3.58
CA LYS A 79 6.98 -6.74 -4.32
C LYS A 79 6.53 -6.37 -5.73
N GLU A 80 6.03 -5.15 -5.91
CA GLU A 80 5.61 -4.63 -7.20
C GLU A 80 6.74 -3.89 -7.93
N ASN A 81 7.98 -4.04 -7.48
CA ASN A 81 9.16 -3.42 -8.08
C ASN A 81 9.17 -1.90 -8.02
N VAL A 82 8.52 -1.32 -7.01
CA VAL A 82 8.58 0.11 -6.76
C VAL A 82 9.74 0.38 -5.81
N LEU A 83 10.63 1.29 -6.18
CA LEU A 83 11.77 1.64 -5.36
C LEU A 83 11.32 2.54 -4.22
N THR A 84 11.69 2.17 -3.01
CA THR A 84 11.29 2.87 -1.79
C THR A 84 12.46 3.55 -1.09
N ASP A 85 13.68 3.31 -1.54
CA ASP A 85 14.90 3.84 -0.94
C ASP A 85 15.39 5.02 -1.76
N SER A 86 14.80 6.17 -1.53
CA SER A 86 15.19 7.38 -2.25
C SER A 86 15.70 8.46 -1.31
#